data_ba070abc4ccc330f33acec56675e140f
#
_entry.id   ba070abc4ccc330f33acec56675e140f
#
_cell.length_a   1.000
_cell.length_b   1.000
_cell.length_c   1.000
_cell.angle_alpha   90.00
_cell.angle_beta   90.00
_cell.angle_gamma   90.00
#
_symmetry.space_group_name_H-M   'P 1'
#
loop_
_entity.id
_entity.type
_entity.pdbx_description
1 polymer ?
#
loop_
_entity_poly.entity_id
_entity_poly.type
_entity_poly.pdbx_seq_one_letter_code
_entity_poly.pdbx_strand_id
1 'polypeptide(L)'
;MKRVKKWLKRIFVAAALLAAVGAPVIYFAVRSSIAQPPPLPKDVSILQLKPETRDGKTFLGQSWREDREGLPVVCLKGSPLEMGYADGVLMQDKMQTLEREFQAMLKMYVPRRWVKETLKAYIFWRNRHLSDFVAEDYRRELYGTTLGCVDINPTEGNFYNRLLNYHAAHDISYMMIDNPFIAQMGCTAFGAWSNATVNAHLITGRNFDWEAAEVFSTNRVVEMFEPDNGIPFISLSWAGMAGVLTGMNRAGVSVTINGAPTQLPRNIGTPVAFVARKILQEAHNLDEAVRIIREAKVFVSTLWLIGSRADGKFIVVEKTPGTTNVREPVSDTIVCPNHFETAGLKDLALNTNYIAEATSVSREQRLLELLKQNGGAIDVAHTVSFLRDRDLPGGVFAGNGHRGSLNAFIATHAVVMDLTAGVFWAAAPPNGLGKFVAFDVNDFSRTPTELDVAADAALGNGEFERERAAQKFLADARHALKTGNANDALDSAKKAEALNPGFYQNTLWLGQALLKLNRKAEAVTAFEKALAATPAFLDERQELEEGLRRARAAN
;
A
#
# COMPACT_ATOMS: atom_id res chain seq x y z
N MET A 1 -54.12 25.82 6.75
CA MET A 1 -52.90 26.55 7.16
C MET A 1 -52.55 26.45 8.63
N LYS A 2 -53.44 26.70 9.61
CA LYS A 2 -53.09 26.64 11.07
C LYS A 2 -52.60 25.25 11.55
N ARG A 3 -53.17 24.12 11.05
CA ARG A 3 -52.76 22.77 11.42
C ARG A 3 -51.35 22.39 10.90
N VAL A 4 -51.01 22.80 9.66
CA VAL A 4 -49.68 22.55 9.06
C VAL A 4 -48.59 23.32 9.79
N LYS A 5 -48.83 24.61 10.14
CA LYS A 5 -47.90 25.38 10.97
C LYS A 5 -47.64 24.77 12.35
N LYS A 6 -48.67 24.17 12.98
CA LYS A 6 -48.55 23.52 14.29
C LYS A 6 -47.76 22.21 14.19
N TRP A 7 -47.89 21.49 13.09
CA TRP A 7 -47.16 20.25 12.80
C TRP A 7 -45.68 20.54 12.49
N LEU A 8 -45.37 21.53 11.65
CA LEU A 8 -44.02 22.01 11.36
C LEU A 8 -43.31 22.51 12.63
N LYS A 9 -44.04 23.25 13.51
CA LYS A 9 -43.48 23.68 14.80
C LYS A 9 -43.14 22.49 15.73
N ARG A 10 -43.96 21.44 15.74
CA ARG A 10 -43.68 20.20 16.52
C ARG A 10 -42.47 19.45 15.98
N ILE A 11 -42.34 19.33 14.64
CA ILE A 11 -41.16 18.71 14.00
C ILE A 11 -39.90 19.52 14.34
N PHE A 12 -39.98 20.87 14.21
CA PHE A 12 -38.83 21.72 14.52
C PHE A 12 -38.44 21.62 15.99
N VAL A 13 -39.38 21.59 16.92
CA VAL A 13 -39.11 21.41 18.37
C VAL A 13 -38.53 20.03 18.63
N ALA A 14 -39.06 18.97 18.01
CA ALA A 14 -38.51 17.62 18.15
C ALA A 14 -37.07 17.52 17.57
N ALA A 15 -36.83 18.12 16.40
CA ALA A 15 -35.52 18.18 15.79
C ALA A 15 -34.53 19.01 16.64
N ALA A 16 -34.99 20.13 17.21
CA ALA A 16 -34.16 20.95 18.11
C ALA A 16 -33.84 20.22 19.42
N LEU A 17 -34.80 19.48 19.99
CA LEU A 17 -34.57 18.62 21.17
C LEU A 17 -33.62 17.46 20.86
N LEU A 18 -33.78 16.80 19.72
CA LEU A 18 -32.85 15.75 19.25
C LEU A 18 -31.43 16.31 19.03
N ALA A 19 -31.31 17.51 18.49
CA ALA A 19 -30.03 18.19 18.34
C ALA A 19 -29.44 18.61 19.69
N ALA A 20 -30.26 19.13 20.60
CA ALA A 20 -29.83 19.58 21.94
C ALA A 20 -29.34 18.41 22.84
N VAL A 21 -29.91 17.22 22.68
CA VAL A 21 -29.48 16.02 23.41
C VAL A 21 -28.42 15.26 22.63
N GLY A 22 -28.58 15.14 21.32
CA GLY A 22 -27.68 14.39 20.45
C GLY A 22 -26.29 15.03 20.33
N ALA A 23 -26.22 16.37 20.20
CA ALA A 23 -24.95 17.06 20.06
C ALA A 23 -24.01 16.91 21.27
N PRO A 24 -24.45 17.07 22.54
CA PRO A 24 -23.63 16.75 23.71
C PRO A 24 -23.22 15.27 23.77
N VAL A 25 -24.12 14.34 23.48
CA VAL A 25 -23.81 12.90 23.47
C VAL A 25 -22.75 12.59 22.42
N ILE A 26 -22.89 13.10 21.20
CA ILE A 26 -21.88 12.97 20.15
C ILE A 26 -20.57 13.62 20.56
N TYR A 27 -20.61 14.83 21.12
CA TYR A 27 -19.41 15.52 21.61
C TYR A 27 -18.67 14.72 22.66
N PHE A 28 -19.39 14.20 23.68
CA PHE A 28 -18.78 13.37 24.72
C PHE A 28 -18.28 12.02 24.17
N ALA A 29 -19.01 11.41 23.26
CA ALA A 29 -18.59 10.18 22.59
C ALA A 29 -17.32 10.38 21.77
N VAL A 30 -17.22 11.48 21.00
CA VAL A 30 -16.01 11.83 20.23
C VAL A 30 -14.87 12.18 21.17
N ARG A 31 -15.11 12.96 22.21
CA ARG A 31 -14.06 13.35 23.18
C ARG A 31 -13.53 12.14 23.96
N SER A 32 -14.40 11.21 24.35
CA SER A 32 -14.00 9.96 25.01
C SER A 32 -13.32 8.96 24.07
N SER A 33 -13.40 9.17 22.76
CA SER A 33 -12.77 8.34 21.74
C SER A 33 -11.33 8.74 21.39
N ILE A 34 -10.83 9.83 21.96
CA ILE A 34 -9.46 10.27 21.74
C ILE A 34 -8.53 9.42 22.60
N ALA A 35 -7.74 8.56 21.93
CA ALA A 35 -6.73 7.76 22.59
C ALA A 35 -5.70 8.66 23.30
N GLN A 36 -5.43 8.32 24.56
CA GLN A 36 -4.39 9.00 25.33
C GLN A 36 -3.05 8.27 25.13
N PRO A 37 -1.94 9.01 25.01
CA PRO A 37 -0.63 8.40 24.98
C PRO A 37 -0.33 7.72 26.33
N PRO A 38 0.52 6.68 26.33
CA PRO A 38 0.99 6.08 27.57
C PRO A 38 1.82 7.11 28.39
N PRO A 39 1.93 6.93 29.71
CA PRO A 39 2.75 7.79 30.53
C PRO A 39 4.22 7.73 30.08
N LEU A 40 4.90 8.86 30.20
CA LEU A 40 6.33 8.91 29.92
C LEU A 40 7.10 8.01 30.90
N PRO A 41 8.16 7.32 30.43
CA PRO A 41 9.06 6.58 31.31
C PRO A 41 9.85 7.54 32.21
N LYS A 42 10.58 6.99 33.20
CA LYS A 42 11.41 7.80 34.10
C LYS A 42 12.56 8.49 33.39
N ASP A 43 13.19 7.80 32.44
CA ASP A 43 14.23 8.37 31.59
C ASP A 43 13.60 8.98 30.34
N VAL A 44 13.79 10.28 30.20
CA VAL A 44 13.36 11.12 29.08
C VAL A 44 14.53 11.98 28.55
N SER A 45 15.76 11.57 28.84
CA SER A 45 16.98 12.32 28.47
C SER A 45 17.08 12.58 26.96
N ILE A 46 16.55 11.66 26.14
CA ILE A 46 16.49 11.79 24.69
C ILE A 46 15.78 13.08 24.24
N LEU A 47 14.77 13.56 24.98
CA LEU A 47 13.99 14.76 24.64
C LEU A 47 14.82 16.07 24.73
N GLN A 48 15.99 16.00 25.34
CA GLN A 48 16.92 17.15 25.48
C GLN A 48 17.99 17.18 24.40
N LEU A 49 18.14 16.10 23.63
CA LEU A 49 19.14 15.99 22.59
C LEU A 49 18.77 16.84 21.37
N LYS A 50 19.80 17.35 20.70
CA LYS A 50 19.67 18.05 19.42
C LYS A 50 20.33 17.24 18.32
N PRO A 51 19.80 17.31 17.09
CA PRO A 51 20.42 16.63 15.98
C PRO A 51 21.79 17.25 15.64
N GLU A 52 22.75 16.39 15.31
CA GLU A 52 24.10 16.78 14.90
C GLU A 52 24.45 16.11 13.58
N THR A 53 24.97 16.87 12.62
CA THR A 53 25.38 16.34 11.32
C THR A 53 26.89 16.15 11.28
N ARG A 54 27.32 14.92 10.93
CA ARG A 54 28.73 14.56 10.72
C ARG A 54 28.84 13.45 9.67
N ASP A 55 29.85 13.48 8.86
CA ASP A 55 30.16 12.46 7.84
C ASP A 55 28.96 12.13 6.92
N GLY A 56 28.18 13.16 6.55
CA GLY A 56 27.01 13.00 5.68
C GLY A 56 25.76 12.41 6.35
N LYS A 57 25.83 12.08 7.65
CA LYS A 57 24.72 11.58 8.45
C LYS A 57 24.28 12.60 9.49
N THR A 58 22.98 12.66 9.75
CA THR A 58 22.42 13.43 10.88
C THR A 58 22.08 12.48 12.01
N PHE A 59 22.64 12.73 13.19
CA PHE A 59 22.49 11.90 14.38
C PHE A 59 21.58 12.54 15.40
N LEU A 60 20.82 11.72 16.12
CA LEU A 60 20.16 12.07 17.38
C LEU A 60 20.39 10.94 18.38
N GLY A 61 21.27 11.16 19.36
CA GLY A 61 21.74 10.09 20.22
C GLY A 61 22.45 9.00 19.44
N GLN A 62 21.95 7.76 19.52
CA GLN A 62 22.46 6.63 18.76
C GLN A 62 21.76 6.42 17.41
N SER A 63 20.62 7.08 17.18
CA SER A 63 19.87 7.03 15.94
C SER A 63 20.48 7.97 14.90
N TRP A 64 20.33 7.66 13.62
CA TRP A 64 20.86 8.50 12.55
C TRP A 64 20.02 8.41 11.27
N ARG A 65 20.16 9.44 10.43
CA ARG A 65 19.58 9.52 9.08
C ARG A 65 20.66 9.82 8.04
N GLU A 66 20.50 9.24 6.85
CA GLU A 66 21.21 9.61 5.63
C GLU A 66 20.26 9.53 4.42
N ASP A 67 20.65 10.06 3.27
CA ASP A 67 19.95 9.86 2.01
C ASP A 67 20.86 9.06 1.05
N ARG A 68 20.36 7.95 0.50
CA ARG A 68 21.09 7.07 -0.42
C ARG A 68 20.31 6.90 -1.71
N GLU A 69 20.89 7.34 -2.84
CA GLU A 69 20.29 7.21 -4.17
C GLU A 69 18.82 7.71 -4.24
N GLY A 70 18.50 8.78 -3.50
CA GLY A 70 17.16 9.33 -3.40
C GLY A 70 16.22 8.59 -2.45
N LEU A 71 16.73 7.62 -1.69
CA LEU A 71 16.02 6.97 -0.58
C LEU A 71 16.47 7.59 0.74
N PRO A 72 15.56 8.22 1.52
CA PRO A 72 15.82 8.51 2.91
C PRO A 72 15.99 7.20 3.68
N VAL A 73 17.05 7.12 4.49
CA VAL A 73 17.38 5.97 5.34
C VAL A 73 17.47 6.47 6.77
N VAL A 74 16.78 5.81 7.70
CA VAL A 74 16.88 6.11 9.12
C VAL A 74 17.17 4.84 9.91
N CYS A 75 18.14 4.92 10.83
CA CYS A 75 18.41 3.87 11.81
C CYS A 75 17.94 4.35 13.18
N LEU A 76 16.97 3.65 13.74
CA LEU A 76 16.32 3.96 15.01
C LEU A 76 16.81 2.97 16.07
N LYS A 77 17.42 3.49 17.16
CA LYS A 77 18.05 2.66 18.17
C LYS A 77 17.61 3.08 19.57
N GLY A 78 17.41 2.08 20.43
CA GLY A 78 17.11 2.28 21.85
C GLY A 78 15.73 1.80 22.27
N SER A 79 15.21 2.39 23.34
CA SER A 79 13.87 2.14 23.87
C SER A 79 12.77 2.64 22.91
N PRO A 80 11.51 2.18 23.03
CA PRO A 80 10.43 2.64 22.17
C PRO A 80 10.25 4.16 22.13
N LEU A 81 10.40 4.85 23.27
CA LEU A 81 10.33 6.32 23.31
C LEU A 81 11.47 6.98 22.54
N GLU A 82 12.69 6.44 22.69
CA GLU A 82 13.89 6.98 22.04
C GLU A 82 13.80 6.80 20.52
N MET A 83 13.42 5.60 20.05
CA MET A 83 13.22 5.33 18.62
C MET A 83 12.16 6.25 18.02
N GLY A 84 11.00 6.37 18.67
CA GLY A 84 9.94 7.25 18.19
C GLY A 84 10.34 8.72 18.17
N TYR A 85 10.97 9.22 19.22
CA TYR A 85 11.43 10.61 19.27
C TYR A 85 12.48 10.89 18.20
N ALA A 86 13.42 9.97 18.00
CA ALA A 86 14.44 10.08 16.96
C ALA A 86 13.82 10.09 15.55
N ASP A 87 12.83 9.24 15.28
CA ASP A 87 12.10 9.25 14.02
C ASP A 87 11.40 10.59 13.81
N GLY A 88 10.66 11.07 14.81
CA GLY A 88 9.98 12.37 14.74
C GLY A 88 10.91 13.55 14.45
N VAL A 89 12.10 13.57 15.04
CA VAL A 89 13.10 14.65 14.83
C VAL A 89 13.82 14.49 13.49
N LEU A 90 14.35 13.29 13.21
CA LEU A 90 15.19 13.05 12.04
C LEU A 90 14.39 13.02 10.74
N MET A 91 13.14 12.58 10.79
CA MET A 91 12.28 12.43 9.60
C MET A 91 11.14 13.44 9.53
N GLN A 92 11.21 14.53 10.30
CA GLN A 92 10.17 15.56 10.37
C GLN A 92 9.75 16.09 8.99
N ASP A 93 10.70 16.39 8.12
CA ASP A 93 10.43 16.90 6.77
C ASP A 93 9.61 15.92 5.94
N LYS A 94 9.91 14.61 6.04
CA LYS A 94 9.21 13.53 5.35
C LYS A 94 7.81 13.32 5.92
N MET A 95 7.67 13.31 7.23
CA MET A 95 6.37 13.22 7.91
C MET A 95 5.46 14.39 7.55
N GLN A 96 5.97 15.61 7.59
CA GLN A 96 5.20 16.81 7.24
C GLN A 96 4.81 16.85 5.76
N THR A 97 5.69 16.36 4.88
CA THR A 97 5.36 16.22 3.46
C THR A 97 4.23 15.22 3.25
N LEU A 98 4.33 14.04 3.86
CA LEU A 98 3.28 13.01 3.79
C LEU A 98 1.95 13.53 4.35
N GLU A 99 1.96 14.17 5.50
CA GLU A 99 0.76 14.76 6.13
C GLU A 99 0.11 15.83 5.24
N ARG A 100 0.89 16.72 4.63
CA ARG A 100 0.40 17.78 3.74
C ARG A 100 -0.29 17.20 2.52
N GLU A 101 0.36 16.26 1.85
CA GLU A 101 -0.17 15.63 0.64
C GLU A 101 -1.38 14.73 0.94
N PHE A 102 -1.37 14.04 2.07
CA PHE A 102 -2.51 13.26 2.52
C PHE A 102 -3.75 14.15 2.78
N GLN A 103 -3.57 15.31 3.44
CA GLN A 103 -4.66 16.26 3.64
C GLN A 103 -5.15 16.88 2.32
N ALA A 104 -4.24 17.14 1.36
CA ALA A 104 -4.61 17.60 0.03
C ALA A 104 -5.44 16.55 -0.71
N MET A 105 -5.04 15.28 -0.65
CA MET A 105 -5.79 14.16 -1.20
C MET A 105 -7.18 14.03 -0.56
N LEU A 106 -7.28 14.08 0.77
CA LEU A 106 -8.57 14.05 1.47
C LEU A 106 -9.48 15.20 1.04
N LYS A 107 -8.94 16.41 0.86
CA LYS A 107 -9.71 17.56 0.38
C LYS A 107 -10.22 17.37 -1.06
N MET A 108 -9.45 16.71 -1.91
CA MET A 108 -9.84 16.40 -3.29
C MET A 108 -11.00 15.39 -3.32
N TYR A 109 -10.93 14.32 -2.54
CA TYR A 109 -11.99 13.29 -2.49
C TYR A 109 -13.21 13.68 -1.64
N VAL A 110 -13.00 14.47 -0.59
CA VAL A 110 -14.04 14.93 0.33
C VAL A 110 -14.03 16.46 0.43
N PRO A 111 -14.44 17.19 -0.64
CA PRO A 111 -14.28 18.64 -0.72
C PRO A 111 -15.18 19.41 0.27
N ARG A 112 -16.29 18.80 0.71
CA ARG A 112 -17.22 19.45 1.66
C ARG A 112 -16.72 19.27 3.09
N ARG A 113 -16.34 20.37 3.74
CA ARG A 113 -15.78 20.37 5.11
C ARG A 113 -16.65 19.59 6.11
N TRP A 114 -17.98 19.82 6.08
CA TRP A 114 -18.87 19.13 7.03
C TRP A 114 -18.88 17.61 6.83
N VAL A 115 -18.77 17.11 5.58
CA VAL A 115 -18.65 15.67 5.29
C VAL A 115 -17.34 15.13 5.84
N LYS A 116 -16.20 15.84 5.61
CA LYS A 116 -14.89 15.46 6.16
C LYS A 116 -14.92 15.37 7.68
N GLU A 117 -15.47 16.38 8.36
CA GLU A 117 -15.55 16.39 9.83
C GLU A 117 -16.45 15.26 10.37
N THR A 118 -17.57 14.98 9.71
CA THR A 118 -18.47 13.87 10.08
C THR A 118 -17.78 12.51 9.90
N LEU A 119 -17.11 12.32 8.77
CA LEU A 119 -16.36 11.08 8.50
C LEU A 119 -15.21 10.89 9.52
N LYS A 120 -14.46 11.94 9.81
CA LYS A 120 -13.40 11.93 10.82
C LYS A 120 -13.94 11.58 12.21
N ALA A 121 -15.03 12.21 12.62
CA ALA A 121 -15.69 11.92 13.89
C ALA A 121 -16.17 10.46 13.96
N TYR A 122 -16.74 9.94 12.86
CA TYR A 122 -17.15 8.54 12.75
C TYR A 122 -15.95 7.58 12.86
N ILE A 123 -14.85 7.86 12.16
CA ILE A 123 -13.63 7.03 12.20
C ILE A 123 -13.06 7.02 13.63
N PHE A 124 -12.93 8.17 14.28
CA PHE A 124 -12.41 8.24 15.66
C PHE A 124 -13.32 7.53 16.67
N TRP A 125 -14.64 7.71 16.53
CA TRP A 125 -15.59 6.99 17.39
C TRP A 125 -15.53 5.48 17.17
N ARG A 126 -15.46 5.04 15.92
CA ARG A 126 -15.35 3.63 15.56
C ARG A 126 -14.05 3.02 16.11
N ASN A 127 -12.95 3.76 16.01
CA ASN A 127 -11.62 3.34 16.42
C ASN A 127 -11.27 3.70 17.88
N ARG A 128 -12.26 4.11 18.70
CA ARG A 128 -12.03 4.56 20.07
C ARG A 128 -11.31 3.56 20.98
N HIS A 129 -11.34 2.29 20.63
CA HIS A 129 -10.65 1.20 21.33
C HIS A 129 -9.41 0.69 20.58
N LEU A 130 -8.95 1.40 19.55
CA LEU A 130 -7.80 0.97 18.75
C LEU A 130 -6.53 0.80 19.61
N SER A 131 -6.33 1.69 20.57
CA SER A 131 -5.20 1.64 21.52
C SER A 131 -5.16 0.35 22.34
N ASP A 132 -6.30 -0.31 22.57
CA ASP A 132 -6.37 -1.55 23.35
C ASP A 132 -5.79 -2.75 22.57
N PHE A 133 -5.69 -2.63 21.26
CA PHE A 133 -5.15 -3.63 20.34
C PHE A 133 -3.71 -3.35 19.87
N VAL A 134 -3.11 -2.27 20.35
CA VAL A 134 -1.72 -1.90 20.03
C VAL A 134 -0.87 -2.03 21.28
N ALA A 135 0.22 -2.78 21.22
CA ALA A 135 1.13 -3.00 22.34
C ALA A 135 1.63 -1.67 22.93
N GLU A 136 1.84 -1.63 24.25
CA GLU A 136 2.24 -0.40 24.93
C GLU A 136 3.54 0.19 24.38
N ASP A 137 4.51 -0.67 24.03
CA ASP A 137 5.78 -0.24 23.46
C ASP A 137 5.59 0.48 22.13
N TYR A 138 4.74 -0.03 21.23
CA TYR A 138 4.44 0.65 19.97
C TYR A 138 3.68 1.96 20.20
N ARG A 139 2.78 2.00 21.18
CA ARG A 139 2.09 3.24 21.58
C ARG A 139 3.06 4.29 22.15
N ARG A 140 4.08 3.83 22.88
CA ARG A 140 5.14 4.68 23.43
C ARG A 140 6.07 5.20 22.33
N GLU A 141 6.38 4.36 21.35
CA GLU A 141 7.11 4.75 20.14
C GLU A 141 6.35 5.83 19.37
N LEU A 142 5.06 5.62 19.07
CA LEU A 142 4.20 6.64 18.44
C LEU A 142 4.12 7.95 19.24
N TYR A 143 4.09 7.84 20.57
CA TYR A 143 4.12 9.04 21.40
C TYR A 143 5.45 9.79 21.28
N GLY A 144 6.56 9.08 21.30
CA GLY A 144 7.88 9.64 21.01
C GLY A 144 7.91 10.39 19.68
N THR A 145 7.40 9.77 18.61
CA THR A 145 7.31 10.39 17.27
C THR A 145 6.54 11.72 17.31
N THR A 146 5.43 11.78 18.05
CA THR A 146 4.67 13.05 18.19
C THR A 146 5.36 14.11 19.03
N LEU A 147 6.26 13.73 19.91
CA LEU A 147 7.08 14.67 20.70
C LEU A 147 8.26 15.22 19.87
N GLY A 148 8.78 14.41 18.92
CA GLY A 148 9.89 14.79 18.05
C GLY A 148 9.49 15.61 16.82
N CYS A 149 8.26 15.47 16.33
CA CYS A 149 7.78 16.11 15.11
C CYS A 149 6.82 17.27 15.41
N VAL A 150 7.03 18.41 14.74
CA VAL A 150 6.10 19.55 14.84
C VAL A 150 4.81 19.24 14.08
N ASP A 151 3.68 19.32 14.77
CA ASP A 151 2.35 19.15 14.18
C ASP A 151 1.97 20.35 13.30
N ILE A 152 1.84 20.10 11.99
CA ILE A 152 1.45 21.13 11.01
C ILE A 152 -0.07 21.23 10.81
N ASN A 153 -0.85 20.31 11.39
CA ASN A 153 -2.31 20.25 11.25
C ASN A 153 -3.03 20.13 12.61
N PRO A 154 -2.75 21.00 13.60
CA PRO A 154 -3.31 20.87 14.95
C PRO A 154 -4.83 20.98 14.99
N THR A 155 -5.45 21.59 13.96
CA THR A 155 -6.92 21.69 13.81
C THR A 155 -7.57 20.37 13.39
N GLU A 156 -6.80 19.39 12.89
CA GLU A 156 -7.31 18.08 12.47
C GLU A 156 -7.45 17.10 13.64
N GLY A 157 -7.20 17.53 14.87
CA GLY A 157 -7.33 16.75 16.10
C GLY A 157 -5.98 16.42 16.76
N ASN A 158 -6.01 15.69 17.85
CA ASN A 158 -4.81 15.31 18.60
C ASN A 158 -3.83 14.52 17.72
N PHE A 159 -2.56 14.92 17.69
CA PHE A 159 -1.55 14.35 16.78
C PHE A 159 -1.30 12.86 17.06
N TYR A 160 -1.16 12.48 18.33
CA TYR A 160 -1.00 11.08 18.71
C TYR A 160 -2.18 10.22 18.25
N ASN A 161 -3.41 10.68 18.43
CA ASN A 161 -4.60 9.96 18.00
C ASN A 161 -4.68 9.86 16.45
N ARG A 162 -4.26 10.91 15.73
CA ARG A 162 -4.16 10.84 14.26
C ARG A 162 -3.13 9.81 13.84
N LEU A 163 -1.92 9.86 14.38
CA LEU A 163 -0.83 8.94 14.04
C LEU A 163 -1.22 7.48 14.32
N LEU A 164 -1.84 7.21 15.47
CA LEU A 164 -2.38 5.88 15.81
C LEU A 164 -3.41 5.41 14.76
N ASN A 165 -4.31 6.30 14.31
CA ASN A 165 -5.31 5.95 13.30
C ASN A 165 -4.71 5.76 11.91
N TYR A 166 -3.60 6.44 11.56
CA TYR A 166 -2.90 6.21 10.29
C TYR A 166 -2.32 4.81 10.18
N HIS A 167 -1.92 4.19 11.28
CA HIS A 167 -1.47 2.80 11.31
C HIS A 167 -2.59 1.79 11.02
N ALA A 168 -3.84 2.18 11.21
CA ALA A 168 -5.00 1.41 10.81
C ALA A 168 -5.53 1.82 9.41
N ALA A 169 -4.95 2.84 8.77
CA ALA A 169 -5.46 3.35 7.49
C ALA A 169 -5.37 2.30 6.37
N HIS A 170 -4.31 1.49 6.35
CA HIS A 170 -4.20 0.34 5.45
C HIS A 170 -5.42 -0.59 5.61
N ASP A 171 -5.75 -0.99 6.83
CA ASP A 171 -6.83 -1.91 7.12
C ASP A 171 -8.21 -1.28 6.87
N ILE A 172 -8.34 0.02 7.19
CA ILE A 172 -9.58 0.78 6.94
C ILE A 172 -9.80 0.98 5.44
N SER A 173 -8.75 1.15 4.63
CA SER A 173 -8.88 1.33 3.18
C SER A 173 -9.51 0.11 2.49
N TYR A 174 -9.29 -1.10 2.99
CA TYR A 174 -10.00 -2.29 2.51
C TYR A 174 -11.52 -2.23 2.69
N MET A 175 -11.99 -1.46 3.67
CA MET A 175 -13.44 -1.26 3.89
C MET A 175 -14.07 -0.35 2.84
N MET A 176 -13.26 0.35 2.07
CA MET A 176 -13.69 1.35 1.10
C MET A 176 -13.52 0.85 -0.35
N ILE A 177 -13.13 -0.42 -0.53
CA ILE A 177 -12.83 -1.04 -1.84
C ILE A 177 -14.04 -1.03 -2.78
N ASP A 178 -15.28 -1.04 -2.27
CA ASP A 178 -16.48 -0.87 -3.10
C ASP A 178 -16.68 0.58 -3.62
N ASN A 179 -15.75 1.48 -3.29
CA ASN A 179 -15.79 2.84 -3.78
C ASN A 179 -14.84 2.99 -4.98
N PRO A 180 -15.36 3.22 -6.20
CA PRO A 180 -14.53 3.40 -7.40
C PRO A 180 -13.57 4.60 -7.34
N PHE A 181 -13.65 5.41 -6.27
CA PHE A 181 -12.76 6.55 -6.00
C PHE A 181 -11.59 6.21 -5.09
N ILE A 182 -11.51 4.98 -4.56
CA ILE A 182 -10.38 4.56 -3.74
C ILE A 182 -9.54 3.57 -4.53
N ALA A 183 -8.30 3.96 -4.68
CA ALA A 183 -7.28 3.23 -5.41
C ALA A 183 -7.29 1.73 -5.07
N GLN A 184 -7.47 0.92 -6.10
CA GLN A 184 -7.37 -0.53 -5.97
C GLN A 184 -5.94 -0.89 -5.57
N MET A 185 -5.79 -1.46 -4.38
CA MET A 185 -4.51 -2.03 -3.95
C MET A 185 -4.26 -3.34 -4.67
N GLY A 186 -3.03 -3.51 -5.17
CA GLY A 186 -2.52 -4.76 -5.69
C GLY A 186 -1.19 -5.06 -5.01
N CYS A 187 -0.86 -6.31 -4.88
CA CYS A 187 0.46 -6.73 -4.42
C CYS A 187 0.88 -7.96 -5.19
N THR A 188 2.17 -8.09 -5.42
CA THR A 188 2.76 -9.31 -5.94
C THR A 188 3.93 -9.66 -5.05
N ALA A 189 3.94 -10.86 -4.50
CA ALA A 189 5.06 -11.36 -3.70
C ALA A 189 5.30 -12.83 -3.98
N PHE A 190 6.55 -13.25 -3.90
CA PHE A 190 6.96 -14.63 -4.08
C PHE A 190 8.20 -14.97 -3.27
N GLY A 191 8.39 -16.25 -3.00
CA GLY A 191 9.62 -16.82 -2.47
C GLY A 191 10.17 -17.88 -3.40
N ALA A 192 11.49 -17.97 -3.52
CA ALA A 192 12.22 -19.01 -4.23
C ALA A 192 13.43 -19.46 -3.41
N TRP A 193 13.76 -20.75 -3.43
CA TRP A 193 14.87 -21.31 -2.66
C TRP A 193 15.34 -22.65 -3.24
N SER A 194 16.33 -23.27 -2.59
CA SER A 194 16.82 -24.60 -2.93
C SER A 194 17.15 -24.73 -4.43
N ASN A 195 16.59 -25.71 -5.13
CA ASN A 195 16.88 -25.96 -6.54
C ASN A 195 16.35 -24.88 -7.50
N ALA A 196 15.48 -23.98 -7.04
CA ALA A 196 14.96 -22.89 -7.88
C ALA A 196 15.95 -21.72 -7.99
N THR A 197 16.87 -21.58 -7.05
CA THR A 197 17.76 -20.41 -6.94
C THR A 197 19.23 -20.79 -7.13
N VAL A 198 20.03 -19.78 -7.51
CA VAL A 198 21.49 -19.92 -7.55
C VAL A 198 22.01 -20.15 -6.12
N ASN A 199 22.86 -21.18 -5.96
CA ASN A 199 23.48 -21.56 -4.68
C ASN A 199 22.47 -21.83 -3.54
N ALA A 200 21.24 -22.23 -3.88
CA ALA A 200 20.19 -22.53 -2.90
C ALA A 200 19.83 -21.36 -1.96
N HIS A 201 20.05 -20.11 -2.37
CA HIS A 201 19.68 -18.94 -1.57
C HIS A 201 18.17 -18.83 -1.39
N LEU A 202 17.73 -18.32 -0.23
CA LEU A 202 16.34 -17.99 0.04
C LEU A 202 16.08 -16.56 -0.40
N ILE A 203 15.42 -16.38 -1.54
CA ILE A 203 15.17 -15.08 -2.14
C ILE A 203 13.69 -14.81 -2.22
N THR A 204 13.28 -13.62 -1.87
CA THR A 204 11.89 -13.14 -2.04
C THR A 204 11.86 -11.78 -2.71
N GLY A 205 10.85 -11.57 -3.55
CA GLY A 205 10.58 -10.29 -4.19
C GLY A 205 9.14 -9.85 -3.94
N ARG A 206 8.93 -8.53 -3.83
CA ARG A 206 7.62 -7.94 -3.63
C ARG A 206 7.47 -6.60 -4.33
N ASN A 207 6.32 -6.44 -5.04
CA ASN A 207 5.73 -5.14 -5.37
C ASN A 207 4.50 -4.89 -4.48
N PHE A 208 4.41 -3.69 -3.94
CA PHE A 208 3.23 -3.16 -3.27
C PHE A 208 2.66 -2.04 -4.12
N ASP A 209 1.53 -2.31 -4.75
CA ASP A 209 0.85 -1.39 -5.65
C ASP A 209 -0.26 -0.67 -4.90
N TRP A 210 -0.14 0.64 -4.80
CA TRP A 210 -1.15 1.47 -4.19
C TRP A 210 -1.27 2.80 -4.93
N GLU A 211 -2.33 2.93 -5.69
CA GLU A 211 -2.58 4.07 -6.57
C GLU A 211 -3.29 5.23 -5.84
N ALA A 212 -2.82 5.57 -4.62
CA ALA A 212 -3.46 6.61 -3.81
C ALA A 212 -3.01 8.03 -4.20
N ALA A 213 -1.73 8.32 -4.00
CA ALA A 213 -1.11 9.60 -4.35
C ALA A 213 0.39 9.40 -4.58
N GLU A 214 0.98 10.24 -5.41
CA GLU A 214 2.39 10.15 -5.80
C GLU A 214 3.35 10.22 -4.59
N VAL A 215 2.96 10.93 -3.54
CA VAL A 215 3.76 11.05 -2.32
C VAL A 215 4.07 9.70 -1.68
N PHE A 216 3.19 8.72 -1.79
CA PHE A 216 3.43 7.39 -1.22
C PHE A 216 4.51 6.62 -1.99
N SER A 217 4.71 6.90 -3.26
CA SER A 217 5.79 6.29 -4.06
C SER A 217 7.10 7.09 -4.04
N THR A 218 7.07 8.39 -3.76
CA THR A 218 8.24 9.26 -3.77
C THR A 218 8.80 9.58 -2.38
N ASN A 219 8.00 9.45 -1.32
CA ASN A 219 8.37 9.80 0.05
C ASN A 219 8.51 8.57 0.96
N ARG A 220 8.83 7.41 0.39
CA ARG A 220 9.12 6.18 1.15
C ARG A 220 10.48 6.28 1.85
N VAL A 221 10.63 5.51 2.93
CA VAL A 221 11.80 5.51 3.81
C VAL A 221 12.25 4.07 4.05
N VAL A 222 13.55 3.85 4.02
CA VAL A 222 14.15 2.64 4.56
C VAL A 222 14.38 2.85 6.05
N GLU A 223 13.71 2.05 6.86
CA GLU A 223 13.78 2.10 8.33
C GLU A 223 14.53 0.90 8.86
N MET A 224 15.61 1.14 9.57
CA MET A 224 16.41 0.16 10.30
C MET A 224 16.11 0.31 11.78
N PHE A 225 15.73 -0.76 12.44
CA PHE A 225 15.39 -0.76 13.85
C PHE A 225 16.39 -1.60 14.65
N GLU A 226 16.98 -1.01 15.67
CA GLU A 226 17.80 -1.68 16.68
C GLU A 226 17.18 -1.46 18.07
N PRO A 227 16.03 -2.12 18.38
CA PRO A 227 15.35 -1.96 19.66
C PRO A 227 16.17 -2.58 20.80
N ASP A 228 16.10 -1.98 22.00
CA ASP A 228 16.73 -2.55 23.20
C ASP A 228 16.23 -3.96 23.52
N ASN A 229 14.95 -4.23 23.20
CA ASN A 229 14.32 -5.53 23.38
C ASN A 229 13.75 -6.02 22.04
N GLY A 230 14.37 -7.04 21.48
CA GLY A 230 13.93 -7.67 20.24
C GLY A 230 15.05 -7.81 19.21
N ILE A 231 14.71 -8.42 18.10
CA ILE A 231 15.62 -8.68 17.00
C ILE A 231 15.73 -7.41 16.13
N PRO A 232 16.94 -6.92 15.82
CA PRO A 232 17.11 -5.86 14.83
C PRO A 232 16.55 -6.25 13.47
N PHE A 233 15.93 -5.30 12.77
CA PHE A 233 15.29 -5.55 11.47
C PHE A 233 15.28 -4.30 10.58
N ILE A 234 15.03 -4.52 9.30
CA ILE A 234 14.89 -3.50 8.27
C ILE A 234 13.50 -3.57 7.62
N SER A 235 12.94 -2.43 7.27
CA SER A 235 11.65 -2.29 6.61
C SER A 235 11.69 -1.19 5.54
N LEU A 236 10.88 -1.31 4.50
CA LEU A 236 10.55 -0.21 3.60
C LEU A 236 9.16 0.30 3.95
N SER A 237 9.07 1.58 4.30
CA SER A 237 7.88 2.18 4.90
C SER A 237 7.76 3.68 4.58
N TRP A 238 7.08 4.42 5.43
CA TRP A 238 6.97 5.88 5.40
C TRP A 238 7.32 6.44 6.77
N ALA A 239 7.92 7.63 6.81
CA ALA A 239 8.30 8.30 8.05
C ALA A 239 7.14 8.40 9.05
N GLY A 240 7.41 8.08 10.30
CA GLY A 240 6.41 8.05 11.37
C GLY A 240 5.59 6.77 11.45
N MET A 241 5.93 5.73 10.67
CA MET A 241 5.22 4.46 10.69
C MET A 241 5.95 3.42 11.55
N ALA A 242 5.54 3.25 12.79
CA ALA A 242 6.05 2.21 13.68
C ALA A 242 5.64 0.78 13.26
N GLY A 243 4.65 0.63 12.38
CA GLY A 243 4.24 -0.65 11.82
C GLY A 243 5.05 -1.05 10.59
N VAL A 244 4.97 -2.31 10.18
CA VAL A 244 5.71 -2.88 9.05
C VAL A 244 4.74 -3.41 7.99
N LEU A 245 5.05 -3.21 6.70
CA LEU A 245 4.36 -3.85 5.58
C LEU A 245 5.25 -4.87 4.86
N THR A 246 6.56 -4.64 4.87
CA THR A 246 7.57 -5.49 4.23
C THR A 246 8.90 -5.30 4.95
N GLY A 247 9.57 -6.39 5.29
CA GLY A 247 10.88 -6.32 5.93
C GLY A 247 11.48 -7.68 6.25
N MET A 248 12.69 -7.66 6.78
CA MET A 248 13.37 -8.84 7.31
C MET A 248 14.17 -8.50 8.57
N ASN A 249 14.30 -9.47 9.45
CA ASN A 249 15.08 -9.33 10.67
C ASN A 249 16.45 -10.02 10.57
N ARG A 250 17.31 -9.72 11.54
CA ARG A 250 18.68 -10.26 11.63
C ARG A 250 18.70 -11.78 11.89
N ALA A 251 17.64 -12.36 12.44
CA ALA A 251 17.50 -13.81 12.57
C ALA A 251 17.23 -14.51 11.22
N GLY A 252 16.91 -13.76 10.16
CA GLY A 252 16.60 -14.28 8.84
C GLY A 252 15.13 -14.63 8.63
N VAL A 253 14.22 -14.01 9.38
CA VAL A 253 12.78 -14.06 9.12
C VAL A 253 12.39 -12.85 8.28
N SER A 254 11.67 -13.09 7.18
CA SER A 254 11.07 -12.04 6.36
C SER A 254 9.56 -12.06 6.44
N VAL A 255 8.93 -10.90 6.29
CA VAL A 255 7.48 -10.75 6.20
C VAL A 255 7.11 -9.78 5.09
N THR A 256 6.11 -10.16 4.29
CA THR A 256 5.36 -9.24 3.43
C THR A 256 3.88 -9.43 3.66
N ILE A 257 3.10 -8.35 3.63
CA ILE A 257 1.65 -8.40 3.74
C ILE A 257 1.01 -8.05 2.40
N ASN A 258 0.12 -8.93 1.92
CA ASN A 258 -0.74 -8.67 0.77
C ASN A 258 -2.18 -8.59 1.23
N GLY A 259 -2.93 -7.64 0.69
CA GLY A 259 -4.36 -7.56 0.94
C GLY A 259 -5.11 -8.78 0.41
N ALA A 260 -6.18 -9.15 1.10
CA ALA A 260 -7.09 -10.20 0.71
C ALA A 260 -8.54 -9.71 0.74
N PRO A 261 -9.46 -10.36 0.00
CA PRO A 261 -10.86 -10.03 0.05
C PRO A 261 -11.39 -10.00 1.49
N THR A 262 -12.00 -8.88 1.89
CA THR A 262 -12.41 -8.63 3.27
C THR A 262 -13.87 -8.20 3.32
N GLN A 263 -14.65 -8.81 4.21
CA GLN A 263 -15.96 -8.28 4.56
C GLN A 263 -15.80 -7.02 5.41
N LEU A 264 -16.78 -6.11 5.32
CA LEU A 264 -16.82 -4.93 6.19
C LEU A 264 -16.66 -5.33 7.65
N PRO A 265 -15.57 -4.93 8.34
CA PRO A 265 -15.33 -5.36 9.70
C PRO A 265 -16.39 -4.79 10.65
N ARG A 266 -16.97 -5.65 11.46
CA ARG A 266 -17.93 -5.25 12.50
C ARG A 266 -17.23 -4.68 13.72
N ASN A 267 -16.05 -5.21 14.03
CA ASN A 267 -15.24 -4.83 15.21
C ASN A 267 -13.90 -4.24 14.77
N ILE A 268 -13.22 -3.60 15.71
CA ILE A 268 -11.82 -3.18 15.56
C ILE A 268 -10.90 -4.27 16.12
N GLY A 269 -9.66 -4.29 15.71
CA GLY A 269 -8.63 -5.22 16.16
C GLY A 269 -7.23 -4.67 15.97
N THR A 270 -6.23 -5.51 16.07
CA THR A 270 -4.83 -5.16 15.86
C THR A 270 -4.60 -4.84 14.38
N PRO A 271 -4.11 -3.63 14.03
CA PRO A 271 -3.70 -3.33 12.68
C PRO A 271 -2.62 -4.30 12.19
N VAL A 272 -2.77 -4.79 10.95
CA VAL A 272 -1.89 -5.83 10.41
C VAL A 272 -0.41 -5.39 10.37
N ALA A 273 -0.15 -4.09 10.20
CA ALA A 273 1.20 -3.55 10.23
C ALA A 273 1.91 -3.76 11.57
N PHE A 274 1.20 -3.72 12.70
CA PHE A 274 1.78 -4.02 14.01
C PHE A 274 1.98 -5.53 14.22
N VAL A 275 1.18 -6.37 13.59
CA VAL A 275 1.43 -7.83 13.60
C VAL A 275 2.71 -8.15 12.85
N ALA A 276 2.93 -7.55 11.67
CA ALA A 276 4.17 -7.71 10.91
C ALA A 276 5.38 -7.16 11.69
N ARG A 277 5.24 -6.00 12.36
CA ARG A 277 6.28 -5.47 13.25
C ARG A 277 6.65 -6.48 14.34
N LYS A 278 5.65 -7.06 14.98
CA LYS A 278 5.87 -8.05 16.03
C LYS A 278 6.60 -9.30 15.52
N ILE A 279 6.27 -9.77 14.31
CA ILE A 279 6.98 -10.89 13.68
C ILE A 279 8.47 -10.56 13.52
N LEU A 280 8.80 -9.39 12.94
CA LEU A 280 10.20 -9.03 12.74
C LEU A 280 10.96 -8.78 14.04
N GLN A 281 10.29 -8.28 15.06
CA GLN A 281 10.93 -7.97 16.34
C GLN A 281 11.11 -9.21 17.23
N GLU A 282 10.29 -10.27 17.05
CA GLU A 282 10.24 -11.38 18.02
C GLU A 282 10.49 -12.77 17.41
N ALA A 283 10.19 -12.99 16.10
CA ALA A 283 10.25 -14.33 15.53
C ALA A 283 11.64 -14.72 15.01
N HIS A 284 12.06 -15.93 15.32
CA HIS A 284 13.31 -16.54 14.85
C HIS A 284 13.08 -17.60 13.76
N ASN A 285 11.85 -18.08 13.59
CA ASN A 285 11.47 -19.16 12.69
C ASN A 285 9.98 -19.05 12.26
N LEU A 286 9.55 -19.94 11.36
CA LEU A 286 8.18 -19.97 10.85
C LEU A 286 7.15 -20.24 11.94
N ASP A 287 7.41 -21.15 12.87
CA ASP A 287 6.45 -21.52 13.92
C ASP A 287 6.14 -20.33 14.83
N GLU A 288 7.16 -19.56 15.20
CA GLU A 288 7.00 -18.34 16.01
C GLU A 288 6.22 -17.27 15.24
N ALA A 289 6.52 -17.05 13.95
CA ALA A 289 5.79 -16.12 13.11
C ALA A 289 4.33 -16.52 12.93
N VAL A 290 4.05 -17.80 12.65
CA VAL A 290 2.68 -18.33 12.52
C VAL A 290 1.90 -18.21 13.85
N ARG A 291 2.55 -18.47 14.98
CA ARG A 291 1.94 -18.29 16.30
C ARG A 291 1.53 -16.84 16.52
N ILE A 292 2.39 -15.86 16.24
CA ILE A 292 2.10 -14.43 16.34
C ILE A 292 0.89 -14.06 15.47
N ILE A 293 0.85 -14.52 14.21
CA ILE A 293 -0.29 -14.26 13.31
C ILE A 293 -1.55 -14.90 13.84
N ARG A 294 -1.49 -16.14 14.35
CA ARG A 294 -2.66 -16.88 14.85
C ARG A 294 -3.28 -16.20 16.06
N GLU A 295 -2.47 -15.72 16.99
CA GLU A 295 -2.90 -15.04 18.23
C GLU A 295 -3.44 -13.62 17.95
N ALA A 296 -3.03 -12.99 16.85
CA ALA A 296 -3.43 -11.62 16.52
C ALA A 296 -4.95 -11.55 16.24
N LYS A 297 -5.61 -10.59 16.89
CA LYS A 297 -7.03 -10.27 16.67
C LYS A 297 -7.15 -9.22 15.56
N VAL A 298 -6.87 -9.63 14.31
CA VAL A 298 -7.03 -8.74 13.16
C VAL A 298 -8.50 -8.48 12.83
N PHE A 299 -8.81 -7.39 12.15
CA PHE A 299 -10.17 -7.02 11.76
C PHE A 299 -10.38 -6.98 10.24
N VAL A 300 -9.32 -7.23 9.47
CA VAL A 300 -9.34 -7.41 8.00
C VAL A 300 -8.69 -8.72 7.63
N SER A 301 -8.95 -9.19 6.42
CA SER A 301 -8.28 -10.36 5.87
C SER A 301 -6.94 -9.95 5.25
N THR A 302 -5.94 -10.79 5.40
CA THR A 302 -4.56 -10.52 4.94
C THR A 302 -3.86 -11.82 4.61
N LEU A 303 -3.02 -11.77 3.59
CA LEU A 303 -2.09 -12.82 3.21
C LEU A 303 -0.68 -12.42 3.65
N TRP A 304 0.04 -13.36 4.23
CA TRP A 304 1.36 -13.17 4.77
C TRP A 304 2.34 -14.12 4.08
N LEU A 305 3.25 -13.60 3.27
CA LEU A 305 4.39 -14.40 2.83
C LEU A 305 5.48 -14.28 3.89
N ILE A 306 5.81 -15.39 4.51
CA ILE A 306 6.82 -15.50 5.56
C ILE A 306 7.94 -16.39 5.06
N GLY A 307 9.17 -15.90 5.10
CA GLY A 307 10.39 -16.68 4.86
C GLY A 307 11.17 -16.86 6.15
N SER A 308 11.87 -17.97 6.27
CA SER A 308 12.75 -18.22 7.40
C SER A 308 14.03 -18.94 6.97
N ARG A 309 15.17 -18.32 7.27
CA ARG A 309 16.48 -18.93 7.03
C ARG A 309 16.67 -20.19 7.87
N ALA A 310 16.17 -20.20 9.11
CA ALA A 310 16.27 -21.35 9.99
C ALA A 310 15.50 -22.57 9.46
N ASP A 311 14.34 -22.35 8.82
CA ASP A 311 13.50 -23.40 8.25
C ASP A 311 13.84 -23.71 6.78
N GLY A 312 14.65 -22.88 6.11
CA GLY A 312 15.09 -23.06 4.73
C GLY A 312 13.96 -22.96 3.69
N LYS A 313 12.85 -22.26 3.98
CA LYS A 313 11.69 -22.17 3.08
C LYS A 313 10.83 -20.93 3.32
N PHE A 314 9.84 -20.77 2.45
CA PHE A 314 8.75 -19.79 2.58
C PHE A 314 7.40 -20.49 2.72
N ILE A 315 6.47 -19.85 3.41
CA ILE A 315 5.06 -20.25 3.52
C ILE A 315 4.15 -19.05 3.28
N VAL A 316 2.88 -19.29 2.93
CA VAL A 316 1.84 -18.25 2.93
C VAL A 316 0.85 -18.53 4.05
N VAL A 317 0.61 -17.54 4.89
CA VAL A 317 -0.42 -17.60 5.94
C VAL A 317 -1.61 -16.76 5.49
N GLU A 318 -2.77 -17.40 5.34
CA GLU A 318 -4.03 -16.77 5.00
C GLU A 318 -4.82 -16.50 6.29
N LYS A 319 -4.99 -15.23 6.64
CA LYS A 319 -5.65 -14.81 7.88
C LYS A 319 -6.90 -14.00 7.58
N THR A 320 -8.02 -14.43 8.15
CA THR A 320 -9.24 -13.64 8.29
C THR A 320 -9.47 -13.31 9.76
N PRO A 321 -10.41 -12.43 10.13
CA PRO A 321 -10.76 -12.22 11.54
C PRO A 321 -11.15 -13.51 12.30
N GLY A 322 -11.65 -14.53 11.60
CA GLY A 322 -12.13 -15.79 12.21
C GLY A 322 -11.23 -17.01 11.97
N THR A 323 -10.33 -16.98 10.99
CA THR A 323 -9.62 -18.19 10.54
C THR A 323 -8.16 -17.87 10.23
N THR A 324 -7.27 -18.84 10.47
CA THR A 324 -5.85 -18.78 10.07
C THR A 324 -5.48 -20.11 9.45
N ASN A 325 -5.17 -20.09 8.16
CA ASN A 325 -4.70 -21.24 7.41
C ASN A 325 -3.25 -21.01 6.96
N VAL A 326 -2.48 -22.09 6.90
CA VAL A 326 -1.11 -22.07 6.36
C VAL A 326 -1.12 -22.82 5.05
N ARG A 327 -0.59 -22.19 4.01
CA ARG A 327 -0.33 -22.81 2.71
C ARG A 327 1.14 -23.15 2.63
N GLU A 328 1.41 -24.45 2.71
CA GLU A 328 2.75 -24.99 2.52
C GLU A 328 3.11 -25.00 1.03
N PRO A 329 4.38 -24.80 0.70
CA PRO A 329 4.84 -24.88 -0.68
C PRO A 329 4.77 -26.32 -1.22
N VAL A 330 4.49 -26.45 -2.51
CA VAL A 330 4.52 -27.75 -3.22
C VAL A 330 5.78 -27.93 -4.08
N SER A 331 6.62 -26.91 -4.17
CA SER A 331 7.89 -26.87 -4.90
C SER A 331 8.85 -25.90 -4.20
N ASP A 332 10.02 -25.67 -4.77
CA ASP A 332 11.02 -24.72 -4.26
C ASP A 332 10.66 -23.24 -4.58
N THR A 333 9.39 -22.97 -4.89
CA THR A 333 8.84 -21.63 -5.10
C THR A 333 7.43 -21.54 -4.52
N ILE A 334 7.03 -20.33 -4.11
CA ILE A 334 5.68 -20.01 -3.66
C ILE A 334 5.32 -18.59 -4.07
N VAL A 335 4.08 -18.39 -4.56
CA VAL A 335 3.54 -17.06 -4.88
C VAL A 335 2.52 -16.66 -3.83
N CYS A 336 2.48 -15.40 -3.46
CA CYS A 336 1.46 -14.81 -2.59
C CYS A 336 0.66 -13.78 -3.40
N PRO A 337 -0.54 -14.15 -3.90
CA PRO A 337 -1.42 -13.26 -4.65
C PRO A 337 -2.21 -12.32 -3.71
N ASN A 338 -3.36 -11.79 -4.20
CA ASN A 338 -4.32 -11.04 -3.39
C ASN A 338 -5.64 -11.81 -3.15
N HIS A 339 -5.66 -13.11 -3.35
CA HIS A 339 -6.83 -13.97 -3.15
C HIS A 339 -6.45 -15.22 -2.36
N PHE A 340 -7.45 -15.85 -1.75
CA PHE A 340 -7.25 -17.06 -0.97
C PHE A 340 -7.14 -18.30 -1.85
N GLU A 341 -6.26 -19.21 -1.47
CA GLU A 341 -6.04 -20.48 -2.17
C GLU A 341 -6.23 -21.70 -1.25
N THR A 342 -6.25 -21.52 0.08
CA THR A 342 -6.43 -22.65 1.01
C THR A 342 -7.86 -23.17 1.03
N ALA A 343 -8.01 -24.46 1.33
CA ALA A 343 -9.32 -25.10 1.49
C ALA A 343 -10.18 -24.34 2.52
N GLY A 344 -11.46 -24.16 2.21
CA GLY A 344 -12.41 -23.43 3.04
C GLY A 344 -12.38 -21.89 2.87
N LEU A 345 -11.30 -21.29 2.37
CA LEU A 345 -11.24 -19.87 2.05
C LEU A 345 -11.35 -19.60 0.56
N LYS A 346 -10.76 -20.45 -0.30
CA LYS A 346 -10.75 -20.28 -1.76
C LYS A 346 -12.15 -20.24 -2.38
N ASP A 347 -13.09 -21.00 -1.82
CA ASP A 347 -14.45 -21.17 -2.33
C ASP A 347 -15.45 -20.16 -1.74
N LEU A 348 -15.02 -19.25 -0.88
CA LEU A 348 -15.88 -18.19 -0.36
C LEU A 348 -16.36 -17.29 -1.50
N ALA A 349 -17.64 -16.96 -1.52
CA ALA A 349 -18.23 -16.08 -2.55
C ALA A 349 -17.46 -14.74 -2.68
N LEU A 350 -17.00 -14.18 -1.56
CA LEU A 350 -16.16 -12.97 -1.54
C LEU A 350 -14.86 -13.16 -2.33
N ASN A 351 -14.21 -14.33 -2.21
CA ASN A 351 -12.98 -14.63 -2.90
C ASN A 351 -13.20 -14.89 -4.40
N THR A 352 -14.22 -15.69 -4.74
CA THR A 352 -14.55 -16.00 -6.13
C THR A 352 -15.00 -14.78 -6.92
N ASN A 353 -15.75 -13.86 -6.30
CA ASN A 353 -16.11 -12.59 -6.91
C ASN A 353 -14.85 -11.72 -7.15
N TYR A 354 -13.98 -11.59 -6.14
CA TYR A 354 -12.74 -10.83 -6.28
C TYR A 354 -11.83 -11.39 -7.39
N ILE A 355 -11.70 -12.72 -7.49
CA ILE A 355 -10.95 -13.38 -8.56
C ILE A 355 -11.52 -13.03 -9.95
N ALA A 356 -12.85 -12.97 -10.08
CA ALA A 356 -13.52 -12.65 -11.34
C ALA A 356 -13.39 -11.16 -11.73
N GLU A 357 -13.27 -10.26 -10.76
CA GLU A 357 -13.32 -8.81 -10.94
C GLU A 357 -11.94 -8.14 -10.98
N ALA A 358 -10.94 -8.74 -10.30
CA ALA A 358 -9.62 -8.14 -10.07
C ALA A 358 -8.51 -8.79 -10.93
N THR A 359 -7.31 -8.22 -10.83
CA THR A 359 -6.14 -8.63 -11.63
C THR A 359 -5.21 -9.61 -10.93
N SER A 360 -5.59 -10.12 -9.76
CA SER A 360 -4.72 -10.96 -8.92
C SER A 360 -4.28 -12.24 -9.64
N VAL A 361 -5.18 -12.92 -10.34
CA VAL A 361 -4.90 -14.16 -11.07
C VAL A 361 -3.97 -13.91 -12.26
N SER A 362 -4.16 -12.81 -13.01
CA SER A 362 -3.27 -12.47 -14.14
C SER A 362 -1.82 -12.31 -13.66
N ARG A 363 -1.60 -11.54 -12.58
CA ARG A 363 -0.27 -11.31 -12.01
C ARG A 363 0.36 -12.60 -11.46
N GLU A 364 -0.43 -13.42 -10.79
CA GLU A 364 0.01 -14.72 -10.30
C GLU A 364 0.45 -15.65 -11.42
N GLN A 365 -0.37 -15.81 -12.46
CA GLN A 365 -0.05 -16.66 -13.61
C GLN A 365 1.23 -16.21 -14.30
N ARG A 366 1.38 -14.90 -14.54
CA ARG A 366 2.61 -14.37 -15.14
C ARG A 366 3.84 -14.64 -14.27
N LEU A 367 3.73 -14.47 -12.95
CA LEU A 367 4.83 -14.75 -12.04
C LEU A 367 5.19 -16.24 -12.00
N LEU A 368 4.21 -17.14 -12.01
CA LEU A 368 4.43 -18.59 -12.10
C LEU A 368 5.15 -18.99 -13.40
N GLU A 369 4.82 -18.35 -14.53
CA GLU A 369 5.54 -18.54 -15.79
C GLU A 369 7.01 -18.15 -15.67
N LEU A 370 7.30 -16.96 -15.10
CA LEU A 370 8.67 -16.46 -14.93
C LEU A 370 9.48 -17.34 -13.97
N LEU A 371 8.90 -17.77 -12.87
CA LEU A 371 9.54 -18.68 -11.91
C LEU A 371 9.86 -20.04 -12.56
N LYS A 372 8.93 -20.57 -13.36
CA LYS A 372 9.13 -21.84 -14.07
C LYS A 372 10.19 -21.72 -15.16
N GLN A 373 10.20 -20.64 -15.93
CA GLN A 373 11.14 -20.41 -17.03
C GLN A 373 12.59 -20.24 -16.53
N ASN A 374 12.77 -19.70 -15.32
CA ASN A 374 14.07 -19.39 -14.74
C ASN A 374 14.46 -20.32 -13.58
N GLY A 375 13.76 -21.43 -13.37
CA GLY A 375 14.07 -22.40 -12.31
C GLY A 375 15.52 -22.87 -12.36
N GLY A 376 16.22 -22.83 -11.20
CA GLY A 376 17.64 -23.14 -11.07
C GLY A 376 18.60 -21.95 -11.30
N ALA A 377 18.11 -20.83 -11.84
CA ALA A 377 18.91 -19.65 -12.12
C ALA A 377 18.45 -18.38 -11.36
N ILE A 378 17.43 -18.50 -10.53
CA ILE A 378 16.87 -17.32 -9.83
C ILE A 378 17.90 -16.76 -8.85
N ASP A 379 18.24 -15.49 -9.06
CA ASP A 379 19.09 -14.66 -8.21
C ASP A 379 18.42 -13.29 -7.98
N VAL A 380 19.14 -12.36 -7.38
CA VAL A 380 18.64 -10.99 -7.13
C VAL A 380 18.31 -10.27 -8.44
N ALA A 381 19.13 -10.42 -9.48
CA ALA A 381 18.90 -9.76 -10.77
C ALA A 381 17.64 -10.29 -11.46
N HIS A 382 17.43 -11.61 -11.47
CA HIS A 382 16.19 -12.22 -11.96
C HIS A 382 14.98 -11.76 -11.14
N THR A 383 15.11 -11.73 -9.81
CA THR A 383 14.03 -11.26 -8.92
C THR A 383 13.64 -9.82 -9.24
N VAL A 384 14.61 -8.91 -9.41
CA VAL A 384 14.36 -7.53 -9.83
C VAL A 384 13.70 -7.49 -11.21
N SER A 385 14.14 -8.31 -12.16
CA SER A 385 13.54 -8.36 -13.51
C SER A 385 12.07 -8.81 -13.47
N PHE A 386 11.72 -9.78 -12.61
CA PHE A 386 10.33 -10.21 -12.41
C PHE A 386 9.47 -9.07 -11.84
N LEU A 387 9.98 -8.35 -10.85
CA LEU A 387 9.28 -7.20 -10.28
C LEU A 387 9.09 -6.04 -11.27
N ARG A 388 9.86 -6.00 -12.35
CA ARG A 388 9.79 -5.01 -13.44
C ARG A 388 9.07 -5.53 -14.69
N ASP A 389 8.61 -6.77 -14.69
CA ASP A 389 7.92 -7.36 -15.83
C ASP A 389 6.59 -6.67 -16.10
N ARG A 390 6.36 -6.31 -17.38
CA ARG A 390 5.20 -5.53 -17.85
C ARG A 390 4.28 -6.31 -18.75
N ASP A 391 4.59 -7.59 -18.98
CA ASP A 391 3.79 -8.46 -19.79
C ASP A 391 2.64 -9.10 -19.00
N LEU A 392 1.61 -9.47 -19.70
CA LEU A 392 0.54 -10.34 -19.24
C LEU A 392 0.97 -11.82 -19.35
N PRO A 393 0.20 -12.77 -18.79
CA PRO A 393 0.41 -14.20 -19.04
C PRO A 393 0.61 -14.52 -20.51
N GLY A 394 1.53 -15.43 -20.79
CA GLY A 394 1.97 -15.77 -22.15
C GLY A 394 2.98 -14.78 -22.76
N GLY A 395 3.48 -13.81 -22.02
CA GLY A 395 4.45 -12.81 -22.52
C GLY A 395 3.81 -11.78 -23.46
N VAL A 396 2.54 -11.46 -23.26
CA VAL A 396 1.80 -10.50 -24.09
C VAL A 396 1.95 -9.10 -23.52
N PHE A 397 2.61 -8.19 -24.23
CA PHE A 397 2.64 -6.77 -23.87
C PHE A 397 1.33 -6.09 -24.27
N ALA A 398 0.62 -5.53 -23.28
CA ALA A 398 -0.68 -4.87 -23.44
C ALA A 398 -0.64 -3.35 -23.14
N GLY A 399 0.51 -2.72 -23.36
CA GLY A 399 0.77 -1.33 -23.04
C GLY A 399 1.26 -1.13 -21.60
N ASN A 400 2.02 -0.05 -21.38
CA ASN A 400 2.50 0.31 -20.05
C ASN A 400 1.35 0.73 -19.14
N GLY A 401 1.46 0.45 -17.85
CA GLY A 401 0.42 0.77 -16.87
C GLY A 401 -0.71 -0.27 -16.80
N HIS A 402 -0.62 -1.39 -17.51
CA HIS A 402 -1.65 -2.43 -17.47
C HIS A 402 -1.68 -3.14 -16.11
N ARG A 403 -2.83 -3.07 -15.42
CA ARG A 403 -2.98 -3.56 -14.03
C ARG A 403 -2.84 -5.08 -13.87
N GLY A 404 -2.95 -5.83 -14.97
CA GLY A 404 -2.71 -7.27 -15.00
C GLY A 404 -1.24 -7.68 -15.06
N SER A 405 -0.31 -6.75 -15.31
CA SER A 405 1.14 -6.98 -15.28
C SER A 405 1.72 -6.88 -13.88
N LEU A 406 2.95 -7.38 -13.67
CA LEU A 406 3.64 -7.33 -12.38
C LEU A 406 4.11 -5.91 -12.06
N ASN A 407 4.45 -5.10 -13.06
CA ASN A 407 4.78 -3.69 -12.90
C ASN A 407 3.89 -2.80 -13.78
N ALA A 408 2.87 -2.24 -13.18
CA ALA A 408 1.98 -1.27 -13.81
C ALA A 408 2.42 0.20 -13.58
N PHE A 409 3.69 0.46 -13.28
CA PHE A 409 4.25 1.78 -12.96
C PHE A 409 3.57 2.50 -11.77
N ILE A 410 2.99 1.73 -10.85
CA ILE A 410 2.29 2.25 -9.67
C ILE A 410 2.83 1.68 -8.35
N ALA A 411 3.87 0.85 -8.41
CA ALA A 411 4.46 0.25 -7.21
C ALA A 411 4.95 1.34 -6.24
N THR A 412 4.30 1.45 -5.09
CA THR A 412 4.75 2.34 -4.01
C THR A 412 5.97 1.78 -3.30
N HIS A 413 6.06 0.45 -3.19
CA HIS A 413 7.24 -0.26 -2.69
C HIS A 413 7.63 -1.35 -3.69
N ALA A 414 8.93 -1.52 -3.92
CA ALA A 414 9.50 -2.70 -4.57
C ALA A 414 10.75 -3.12 -3.77
N VAL A 415 10.77 -4.37 -3.35
CA VAL A 415 11.77 -4.91 -2.40
C VAL A 415 12.21 -6.29 -2.86
N VAL A 416 13.51 -6.56 -2.70
CA VAL A 416 14.08 -7.91 -2.78
C VAL A 416 14.77 -8.20 -1.45
N MET A 417 14.67 -9.42 -0.96
CA MET A 417 15.35 -9.88 0.26
C MET A 417 16.02 -11.23 -0.01
N ASP A 418 17.30 -11.32 0.29
CA ASP A 418 18.05 -12.57 0.35
C ASP A 418 18.30 -12.92 1.82
N LEU A 419 17.52 -13.87 2.32
CA LEU A 419 17.55 -14.26 3.72
C LEU A 419 18.83 -15.04 4.04
N THR A 420 19.40 -15.73 3.06
CA THR A 420 20.65 -16.49 3.22
C THR A 420 21.83 -15.53 3.38
N ALA A 421 21.93 -14.53 2.51
CA ALA A 421 22.99 -13.53 2.57
C ALA A 421 22.77 -12.48 3.67
N GLY A 422 21.53 -12.29 4.13
CA GLY A 422 21.18 -11.22 5.07
C GLY A 422 21.19 -9.84 4.40
N VAL A 423 20.77 -9.76 3.14
CA VAL A 423 20.77 -8.50 2.37
C VAL A 423 19.36 -8.14 1.96
N PHE A 424 19.03 -6.86 2.11
CA PHE A 424 17.75 -6.25 1.75
C PHE A 424 17.98 -5.22 0.65
N TRP A 425 17.18 -5.25 -0.42
CA TRP A 425 17.19 -4.24 -1.48
C TRP A 425 15.88 -3.50 -1.52
N ALA A 426 15.96 -2.17 -1.52
CA ALA A 426 14.83 -1.28 -1.73
C ALA A 426 14.99 -0.53 -3.05
N ALA A 427 13.94 -0.50 -3.87
CA ALA A 427 13.97 0.29 -5.08
C ALA A 427 13.92 1.78 -4.77
N ALA A 428 14.87 2.56 -5.31
CA ALA A 428 14.78 4.01 -5.33
C ALA A 428 13.58 4.48 -6.19
N PRO A 429 13.03 5.68 -5.98
CA PRO A 429 11.99 6.24 -6.85
C PRO A 429 12.45 6.32 -8.32
N PRO A 430 11.48 6.29 -9.29
CA PRO A 430 10.04 6.09 -9.13
C PRO A 430 9.61 4.62 -9.25
N ASN A 431 8.50 4.25 -8.64
CA ASN A 431 7.63 3.10 -8.94
C ASN A 431 8.33 1.74 -9.18
N GLY A 432 9.38 1.39 -8.42
CA GLY A 432 10.14 0.16 -8.58
C GLY A 432 11.12 0.16 -9.77
N LEU A 433 11.20 1.27 -10.52
CA LEU A 433 12.07 1.41 -11.68
C LEU A 433 13.46 1.95 -11.33
N GLY A 434 13.61 2.70 -10.23
CA GLY A 434 14.90 3.21 -9.78
C GLY A 434 15.87 2.09 -9.41
N LYS A 435 17.11 2.47 -9.10
CA LYS A 435 18.15 1.55 -8.61
C LYS A 435 17.61 0.77 -7.39
N PHE A 436 17.83 -0.54 -7.33
CA PHE A 436 17.63 -1.31 -6.11
C PHE A 436 18.88 -1.18 -5.26
N VAL A 437 18.76 -0.42 -4.18
CA VAL A 437 19.84 -0.10 -3.25
C VAL A 437 19.94 -1.18 -2.19
N ALA A 438 21.14 -1.72 -1.99
CA ALA A 438 21.40 -2.82 -1.08
C ALA A 438 21.71 -2.35 0.34
N PHE A 439 21.23 -3.10 1.33
CA PHE A 439 21.43 -2.88 2.77
C PHE A 439 21.82 -4.19 3.45
N ASP A 440 22.89 -4.16 4.24
CA ASP A 440 23.32 -5.30 5.04
C ASP A 440 22.51 -5.35 6.34
N VAL A 441 21.70 -6.39 6.51
CA VAL A 441 20.83 -6.55 7.70
C VAL A 441 21.63 -6.99 8.93
N ASN A 442 22.78 -7.61 8.72
CA ASN A 442 23.65 -8.05 9.81
C ASN A 442 24.45 -6.87 10.39
N ASP A 443 24.75 -5.85 9.56
CA ASP A 443 25.50 -4.66 9.96
C ASP A 443 24.95 -3.40 9.26
N PHE A 444 24.10 -2.64 9.95
CA PHE A 444 23.49 -1.40 9.43
C PHE A 444 24.48 -0.25 9.22
N SER A 445 25.72 -0.37 9.69
CA SER A 445 26.79 0.59 9.42
C SER A 445 27.42 0.40 8.04
N ARG A 446 27.29 -0.81 7.47
CA ARG A 446 27.85 -1.18 6.17
C ARG A 446 26.97 -0.69 5.01
N THR A 447 27.61 -0.22 3.96
CA THR A 447 26.99 0.24 2.73
C THR A 447 27.48 -0.64 1.56
N PRO A 448 26.79 -1.76 1.24
CA PRO A 448 27.23 -2.72 0.23
C PRO A 448 26.86 -2.25 -1.19
N THR A 449 27.41 -1.12 -1.65
CA THR A 449 27.08 -0.53 -2.96
C THR A 449 27.42 -1.40 -4.15
N GLU A 450 28.36 -2.35 -3.96
CA GLU A 450 28.74 -3.37 -4.94
C GLU A 450 27.60 -4.36 -5.27
N LEU A 451 26.57 -4.43 -4.39
CA LEU A 451 25.40 -5.28 -4.57
C LEU A 451 24.20 -4.54 -5.17
N ASP A 452 24.29 -3.25 -5.43
CA ASP A 452 23.21 -2.45 -6.02
C ASP A 452 22.84 -2.98 -7.41
N VAL A 453 21.53 -3.02 -7.71
CA VAL A 453 21.03 -3.37 -9.04
C VAL A 453 20.63 -2.10 -9.79
N ALA A 454 21.09 -1.96 -11.03
CA ALA A 454 20.86 -0.78 -11.85
C ALA A 454 19.37 -0.44 -12.03
N ALA A 455 19.08 0.83 -12.28
CA ALA A 455 17.74 1.31 -12.63
C ALA A 455 17.21 0.66 -13.92
N ASP A 456 15.89 0.63 -14.07
CA ASP A 456 15.22 0.14 -15.28
C ASP A 456 15.54 1.03 -16.50
N ALA A 457 15.71 0.40 -17.65
CA ALA A 457 15.97 1.10 -18.91
C ALA A 457 14.84 2.09 -19.28
N ALA A 458 13.62 1.85 -18.82
CA ALA A 458 12.47 2.74 -19.06
C ALA A 458 12.68 4.17 -18.55
N LEU A 459 13.52 4.37 -17.54
CA LEU A 459 13.90 5.71 -17.05
C LEU A 459 14.88 6.42 -18.00
N GLY A 460 15.79 5.67 -18.63
CA GLY A 460 16.80 6.23 -19.53
C GLY A 460 16.34 6.43 -20.96
N ASN A 461 15.35 5.69 -21.44
CA ASN A 461 14.83 5.74 -22.80
C ASN A 461 13.56 6.59 -22.98
N GLY A 462 13.09 7.23 -21.92
CA GLY A 462 11.91 8.10 -21.90
C GLY A 462 10.57 7.35 -21.94
N GLU A 463 10.56 6.05 -21.73
CA GLU A 463 9.33 5.24 -21.73
C GLU A 463 8.42 5.56 -20.54
N PHE A 464 9.00 5.75 -19.36
CA PHE A 464 8.28 6.14 -18.16
C PHE A 464 7.63 7.53 -18.30
N GLU A 465 8.35 8.50 -18.84
CA GLU A 465 7.84 9.86 -19.08
C GLU A 465 6.70 9.87 -20.10
N ARG A 466 6.82 9.06 -21.17
CA ARG A 466 5.71 8.89 -22.14
C ARG A 466 4.48 8.30 -21.50
N GLU A 467 4.64 7.29 -20.65
CA GLU A 467 3.51 6.68 -19.91
C GLU A 467 2.85 7.71 -18.98
N ARG A 468 3.64 8.45 -18.21
CA ARG A 468 3.14 9.52 -17.33
C ARG A 468 2.36 10.60 -18.12
N ALA A 469 2.86 10.98 -19.28
CA ALA A 469 2.17 11.92 -20.15
C ALA A 469 0.88 11.33 -20.74
N ALA A 470 0.88 10.02 -21.10
CA ALA A 470 -0.31 9.33 -21.58
C ALA A 470 -1.40 9.29 -20.51
N GLN A 471 -1.06 8.96 -19.24
CA GLN A 471 -2.01 8.95 -18.12
C GLN A 471 -2.62 10.33 -17.86
N LYS A 472 -1.84 11.42 -18.01
CA LYS A 472 -2.36 12.78 -17.91
C LYS A 472 -3.37 13.06 -19.00
N PHE A 473 -3.08 12.75 -20.26
CA PHE A 473 -4.03 12.91 -21.35
C PHE A 473 -5.28 12.04 -21.18
N LEU A 474 -5.13 10.85 -20.61
CA LEU A 474 -6.26 9.98 -20.28
C LEU A 474 -7.17 10.60 -19.22
N ALA A 475 -6.60 11.21 -18.19
CA ALA A 475 -7.34 11.96 -17.17
C ALA A 475 -8.06 13.17 -17.77
N ASP A 476 -7.39 13.91 -18.67
CA ASP A 476 -7.98 15.05 -19.40
C ASP A 476 -9.16 14.59 -20.28
N ALA A 477 -9.04 13.46 -20.99
CA ALA A 477 -10.12 12.89 -21.79
C ALA A 477 -11.35 12.52 -20.94
N ARG A 478 -11.13 11.87 -19.79
CA ARG A 478 -12.21 11.55 -18.82
C ARG A 478 -12.90 12.81 -18.31
N HIS A 479 -12.12 13.83 -17.96
CA HIS A 479 -12.66 15.10 -17.48
C HIS A 479 -13.48 15.82 -18.57
N ALA A 480 -12.96 15.90 -19.79
CA ALA A 480 -13.63 16.51 -20.92
C ALA A 480 -14.98 15.84 -21.24
N LEU A 481 -15.05 14.50 -21.19
CA LEU A 481 -16.31 13.77 -21.35
C LEU A 481 -17.33 14.09 -20.24
N LYS A 482 -16.89 14.19 -18.98
CA LYS A 482 -17.74 14.55 -17.85
C LYS A 482 -18.30 15.98 -17.96
N THR A 483 -17.53 16.89 -18.55
CA THR A 483 -17.92 18.30 -18.77
C THR A 483 -18.64 18.54 -20.11
N GLY A 484 -18.83 17.49 -20.91
CA GLY A 484 -19.57 17.57 -22.17
C GLY A 484 -18.72 17.95 -23.39
N ASN A 485 -17.42 18.09 -23.26
CA ASN A 485 -16.46 18.50 -24.30
C ASN A 485 -15.92 17.29 -25.08
N ALA A 486 -16.73 16.70 -25.95
CA ALA A 486 -16.38 15.46 -26.66
C ALA A 486 -15.21 15.62 -27.66
N ASN A 487 -15.00 16.79 -28.25
CA ASN A 487 -13.87 17.05 -29.15
C ASN A 487 -12.53 17.09 -28.37
N ASP A 488 -12.48 17.80 -27.24
CA ASP A 488 -11.27 17.83 -26.38
C ASP A 488 -10.96 16.44 -25.82
N ALA A 489 -11.99 15.66 -25.51
CA ALA A 489 -11.83 14.27 -25.08
C ALA A 489 -11.23 13.40 -26.19
N LEU A 490 -11.70 13.55 -27.43
CA LEU A 490 -11.17 12.84 -28.60
C LEU A 490 -9.70 13.16 -28.83
N ASP A 491 -9.32 14.44 -28.78
CA ASP A 491 -7.95 14.88 -29.00
C ASP A 491 -7.01 14.38 -27.89
N SER A 492 -7.46 14.43 -26.63
CA SER A 492 -6.70 13.93 -25.51
C SER A 492 -6.53 12.40 -25.58
N ALA A 493 -7.59 11.64 -25.88
CA ALA A 493 -7.50 10.19 -26.03
C ALA A 493 -6.55 9.76 -27.17
N LYS A 494 -6.55 10.48 -28.29
CA LYS A 494 -5.58 10.25 -29.39
C LYS A 494 -4.15 10.50 -28.97
N LYS A 495 -3.88 11.56 -28.19
CA LYS A 495 -2.54 11.85 -27.65
C LYS A 495 -2.08 10.76 -26.69
N ALA A 496 -2.99 10.27 -25.82
CA ALA A 496 -2.70 9.16 -24.93
C ALA A 496 -2.33 7.88 -25.71
N GLU A 497 -3.11 7.53 -26.74
CA GLU A 497 -2.86 6.36 -27.60
C GLU A 497 -1.53 6.47 -28.38
N ALA A 498 -1.17 7.66 -28.82
CA ALA A 498 0.11 7.89 -29.51
C ALA A 498 1.33 7.72 -28.59
N LEU A 499 1.20 8.03 -27.31
CA LEU A 499 2.28 7.94 -26.32
C LEU A 499 2.41 6.54 -25.70
N ASN A 500 1.30 5.83 -25.54
CA ASN A 500 1.25 4.48 -24.98
C ASN A 500 0.33 3.59 -25.84
N PRO A 501 0.78 3.17 -27.02
CA PRO A 501 -0.02 2.39 -27.95
C PRO A 501 -0.34 1.00 -27.40
N GLY A 502 -1.56 0.54 -27.63
CA GLY A 502 -2.02 -0.78 -27.20
C GLY A 502 -2.60 -0.83 -25.78
N PHE A 503 -2.50 0.22 -25.00
CA PHE A 503 -3.15 0.25 -23.69
C PHE A 503 -4.67 0.47 -23.85
N TYR A 504 -5.46 -0.54 -23.44
CA TYR A 504 -6.91 -0.60 -23.71
C TYR A 504 -7.69 0.63 -23.22
N GLN A 505 -7.29 1.27 -22.12
CA GLN A 505 -8.00 2.46 -21.60
C GLN A 505 -7.91 3.64 -22.56
N ASN A 506 -6.81 3.80 -23.31
CA ASN A 506 -6.70 4.85 -24.31
C ASN A 506 -7.77 4.71 -25.39
N THR A 507 -7.96 3.48 -25.89
CA THR A 507 -8.98 3.17 -26.91
C THR A 507 -10.39 3.08 -26.35
N LEU A 508 -10.58 2.74 -25.06
CA LEU A 508 -11.86 2.87 -24.37
C LEU A 508 -12.35 4.33 -24.40
N TRP A 509 -11.54 5.26 -23.92
CA TRP A 509 -11.92 6.67 -23.85
C TRP A 509 -12.00 7.33 -25.24
N LEU A 510 -11.20 6.86 -26.20
CA LEU A 510 -11.33 7.21 -27.61
C LEU A 510 -12.73 6.81 -28.15
N GLY A 511 -13.15 5.57 -27.90
CA GLY A 511 -14.46 5.04 -28.30
C GLY A 511 -15.61 5.82 -27.66
N GLN A 512 -15.52 6.15 -26.36
CA GLN A 512 -16.51 6.94 -25.65
C GLN A 512 -16.65 8.37 -26.24
N ALA A 513 -15.52 9.02 -26.59
CA ALA A 513 -15.53 10.33 -27.22
C ALA A 513 -16.16 10.30 -28.63
N LEU A 514 -15.78 9.32 -29.44
CA LEU A 514 -16.33 9.11 -30.78
C LEU A 514 -17.85 8.82 -30.74
N LEU A 515 -18.30 8.02 -29.78
CA LEU A 515 -19.73 7.73 -29.59
C LEU A 515 -20.51 9.01 -29.22
N LYS A 516 -19.95 9.86 -28.35
CA LYS A 516 -20.55 11.18 -28.02
C LYS A 516 -20.63 12.14 -29.22
N LEU A 517 -19.68 12.02 -30.16
CA LEU A 517 -19.65 12.79 -31.42
C LEU A 517 -20.51 12.15 -32.54
N ASN A 518 -21.25 11.08 -32.24
CA ASN A 518 -22.05 10.30 -33.20
C ASN A 518 -21.20 9.68 -34.34
N ARG A 519 -19.89 9.48 -34.14
CA ARG A 519 -18.95 8.81 -35.07
C ARG A 519 -18.95 7.29 -34.82
N LYS A 520 -20.11 6.66 -35.01
CA LYS A 520 -20.43 5.29 -34.59
C LYS A 520 -19.47 4.24 -35.16
N ALA A 521 -19.17 4.29 -36.47
CA ALA A 521 -18.28 3.29 -37.10
C ALA A 521 -16.87 3.31 -36.49
N GLU A 522 -16.33 4.49 -36.22
CA GLU A 522 -15.01 4.63 -35.60
C GLU A 522 -15.03 4.22 -34.12
N ALA A 523 -16.14 4.51 -33.42
CA ALA A 523 -16.32 4.04 -32.03
C ALA A 523 -16.34 2.51 -31.95
N VAL A 524 -17.02 1.81 -32.89
CA VAL A 524 -16.98 0.33 -32.98
C VAL A 524 -15.54 -0.16 -33.08
N THR A 525 -14.77 0.38 -34.02
CA THR A 525 -13.35 -0.01 -34.19
C THR A 525 -12.52 0.22 -32.93
N ALA A 526 -12.74 1.36 -32.22
CA ALA A 526 -12.02 1.65 -30.99
C ALA A 526 -12.38 0.69 -29.85
N PHE A 527 -13.67 0.38 -29.66
CA PHE A 527 -14.11 -0.56 -28.62
C PHE A 527 -13.66 -2.00 -28.92
N GLU A 528 -13.70 -2.44 -30.17
CA GLU A 528 -13.19 -3.76 -30.56
C GLU A 528 -11.69 -3.88 -30.31
N LYS A 529 -10.92 -2.83 -30.64
CA LYS A 529 -9.48 -2.78 -30.34
C LYS A 529 -9.22 -2.84 -28.83
N ALA A 530 -9.98 -2.10 -28.01
CA ALA A 530 -9.84 -2.11 -26.55
C ALA A 530 -10.18 -3.49 -25.95
N LEU A 531 -11.24 -4.16 -26.44
CA LEU A 531 -11.61 -5.51 -25.98
C LEU A 531 -10.53 -6.56 -26.33
N ALA A 532 -9.91 -6.42 -27.50
CA ALA A 532 -8.81 -7.30 -27.92
C ALA A 532 -7.52 -7.11 -27.09
N ALA A 533 -7.33 -5.94 -26.49
CA ALA A 533 -6.18 -5.62 -25.63
C ALA A 533 -6.35 -6.06 -24.17
N THR A 534 -7.25 -6.99 -23.89
CA THR A 534 -7.45 -7.65 -22.59
C THR A 534 -7.70 -6.66 -21.45
N PRO A 535 -8.92 -6.07 -21.31
CA PRO A 535 -9.24 -5.16 -20.22
C PRO A 535 -8.93 -5.77 -18.85
N ALA A 536 -8.34 -4.99 -17.97
CA ALA A 536 -7.81 -5.48 -16.70
C ALA A 536 -8.91 -5.86 -15.70
N PHE A 537 -10.02 -5.10 -15.70
CA PHE A 537 -11.10 -5.24 -14.72
C PHE A 537 -12.43 -5.60 -15.39
N LEU A 538 -13.27 -6.33 -14.68
CA LEU A 538 -14.56 -6.78 -15.19
C LEU A 538 -15.50 -5.62 -15.52
N ASP A 539 -15.56 -4.60 -14.69
CA ASP A 539 -16.38 -3.40 -14.90
C ASP A 539 -15.96 -2.61 -16.15
N GLU A 540 -14.67 -2.47 -16.40
CA GLU A 540 -14.13 -1.84 -17.61
C GLU A 540 -14.45 -2.65 -18.86
N ARG A 541 -14.38 -3.98 -18.78
CA ARG A 541 -14.82 -4.87 -19.85
C ARG A 541 -16.31 -4.70 -20.16
N GLN A 542 -17.14 -4.64 -19.11
CA GLN A 542 -18.57 -4.43 -19.24
C GLN A 542 -18.88 -3.03 -19.84
N GLU A 543 -18.12 -2.00 -19.46
CA GLU A 543 -18.23 -0.66 -20.05
C GLU A 543 -17.91 -0.67 -21.55
N LEU A 544 -16.86 -1.39 -21.95
CA LEU A 544 -16.47 -1.59 -23.35
C LEU A 544 -17.55 -2.30 -24.15
N GLU A 545 -18.08 -3.42 -23.63
CA GLU A 545 -19.16 -4.19 -24.28
C GLU A 545 -20.44 -3.37 -24.43
N GLU A 546 -20.80 -2.57 -23.42
CA GLU A 546 -21.94 -1.64 -23.49
C GLU A 546 -21.68 -0.53 -24.52
N GLY A 547 -20.50 0.07 -24.53
CA GLY A 547 -20.11 1.07 -25.50
C GLY A 547 -20.20 0.54 -26.93
N LEU A 548 -19.71 -0.68 -27.14
CA LEU A 548 -19.77 -1.38 -28.43
C LEU A 548 -21.23 -1.64 -28.88
N ARG A 549 -22.09 -2.13 -27.97
CA ARG A 549 -23.52 -2.33 -28.25
C ARG A 549 -24.20 -1.02 -28.67
N ARG A 550 -23.95 0.06 -27.95
CA ARG A 550 -24.50 1.39 -28.25
C ARG A 550 -23.99 1.94 -29.60
N ALA A 551 -22.71 1.72 -29.91
CA ALA A 551 -22.13 2.11 -31.19
C ALA A 551 -22.73 1.33 -32.37
N ARG A 552 -23.03 0.03 -32.18
CA ARG A 552 -23.64 -0.85 -33.19
C ARG A 552 -25.16 -0.69 -33.31
N ALA A 553 -25.84 -0.12 -32.31
CA ALA A 553 -27.28 0.10 -32.39
C ALA A 553 -27.62 0.99 -33.60
N ALA A 554 -28.53 0.52 -34.44
CA ALA A 554 -29.03 1.27 -35.58
C ALA A 554 -29.72 2.55 -35.08
N ASN A 555 -29.73 3.58 -35.93
CA ASN A 555 -30.50 4.80 -35.70
C ASN A 555 -31.99 4.49 -35.64
#